data_41b48a68a3598ea06bc55e4177552c14
#
_entry.id   41b48a68a3598ea06bc55e4177552c14
#
_cell.length_a   1.000
_cell.length_b   1.000
_cell.length_c   1.000
_cell.angle_alpha   90.00
_cell.angle_beta   90.00
_cell.angle_gamma   90.00
#
_symmetry.space_group_name_H-M   'P 1'
#
loop_
_entity.id
_entity.type
_entity.pdbx_description
1 polymer ?
#
loop_
_entity_poly.entity_id
_entity_poly.type
_entity_poly.pdbx_seq_one_letter_code
_entity_poly.pdbx_strand_id
1 'polypeptide(L)'
;MKKILITGNPKEGLAKGLASVFPNADFVSRAEGCNLETTANMEAVAKKAIEYDVFINNSALWHFRQTLLLELVWKLAETAEKSLHIVCIGSTTDRVAKGSSWIYQQEKKALRSYCNQLALQSVWSEKTVPRVNLISFGTLDNNEDKHPGRK
;
A
#
# COMPACT_ATOMS: atom_id res chain seq x y z
N MET A 1 3.64 -18.98 11.36
CA MET A 1 2.65 -17.93 11.00
C MET A 1 3.39 -16.75 10.39
N LYS A 2 2.88 -16.22 9.27
CA LYS A 2 3.50 -15.06 8.62
C LYS A 2 3.26 -13.78 9.43
N LYS A 3 4.31 -12.96 9.55
CA LYS A 3 4.22 -11.64 10.17
C LYS A 3 3.77 -10.63 9.12
N ILE A 4 2.72 -9.89 9.43
CA ILE A 4 2.08 -8.96 8.49
C ILE A 4 2.10 -7.54 9.09
N LEU A 5 2.58 -6.57 8.32
CA LEU A 5 2.49 -5.15 8.65
C LEU A 5 1.53 -4.48 7.67
N ILE A 6 0.63 -3.67 8.19
CA ILE A 6 -0.40 -2.98 7.40
C ILE A 6 -0.37 -1.48 7.72
N THR A 7 -0.36 -0.63 6.69
CA THR A 7 -0.58 0.80 6.88
C THR A 7 -2.08 1.08 6.89
N GLY A 8 -2.57 1.76 7.91
CA GLY A 8 -3.97 2.12 8.07
C GLY A 8 -4.45 2.00 9.51
N ASN A 9 -5.58 2.63 9.78
CA ASN A 9 -6.21 2.57 11.10
C ASN A 9 -7.10 1.32 11.17
N PRO A 10 -6.81 0.35 12.07
CA PRO A 10 -7.60 -0.89 12.17
C PRO A 10 -9.04 -0.68 12.66
N LYS A 11 -9.41 0.53 13.04
CA LYS A 11 -10.76 0.88 13.50
C LYS A 11 -11.67 1.35 12.38
N GLU A 12 -11.15 1.58 11.18
CA GLU A 12 -11.92 2.16 10.08
C GLU A 12 -11.47 1.64 8.70
N GLY A 13 -12.34 1.80 7.72
CA GLY A 13 -12.06 1.50 6.33
C GLY A 13 -11.71 0.03 6.06
N LEU A 14 -10.95 -0.18 4.99
CA LEU A 14 -10.47 -1.51 4.62
C LEU A 14 -9.56 -2.11 5.70
N ALA A 15 -8.78 -1.28 6.40
CA ALA A 15 -7.92 -1.74 7.48
C ALA A 15 -8.70 -2.43 8.60
N LYS A 16 -9.92 -2.01 8.89
CA LYS A 16 -10.81 -2.68 9.85
C LYS A 16 -11.15 -4.10 9.37
N GLY A 17 -11.45 -4.28 8.10
CA GLY A 17 -11.69 -5.60 7.52
C GLY A 17 -10.45 -6.47 7.57
N LEU A 18 -9.30 -5.90 7.24
CA LEU A 18 -8.02 -6.60 7.29
C LEU A 18 -7.66 -7.03 8.73
N ALA A 19 -7.96 -6.19 9.73
CA ALA A 19 -7.75 -6.53 11.13
C ALA A 19 -8.61 -7.74 11.58
N SER A 20 -9.82 -7.85 11.03
CA SER A 20 -10.71 -9.00 11.28
C SER A 20 -10.16 -10.29 10.66
N VAL A 21 -9.60 -10.22 9.45
CA VAL A 21 -9.05 -11.37 8.74
C VAL A 21 -7.66 -11.76 9.28
N PHE A 22 -6.86 -10.78 9.66
CA PHE A 22 -5.50 -10.97 10.15
C PHE A 22 -5.36 -10.42 11.58
N PRO A 23 -5.92 -11.12 12.59
CA PRO A 23 -5.98 -10.58 13.95
C PRO A 23 -4.60 -10.36 14.60
N ASN A 24 -3.56 -11.02 14.08
CA ASN A 24 -2.20 -10.88 14.59
C ASN A 24 -1.33 -9.91 13.76
N ALA A 25 -1.91 -9.20 12.79
CA ALA A 25 -1.19 -8.21 12.01
C ALA A 25 -0.89 -6.96 12.84
N ASP A 26 0.24 -6.33 12.55
CA ASP A 26 0.59 -5.04 13.13
C ASP A 26 0.14 -3.92 12.20
N PHE A 27 -0.29 -2.81 12.77
CA PHE A 27 -0.79 -1.64 12.02
C PHE A 27 0.04 -0.41 12.30
N VAL A 28 0.20 0.43 11.28
CA VAL A 28 0.86 1.74 11.39
C VAL A 28 -0.09 2.79 10.86
N SER A 29 -0.43 3.77 11.71
CA SER A 29 -1.32 4.86 11.30
C SER A 29 -1.02 6.13 12.08
N ARG A 30 -1.55 7.25 11.58
CA ARG A 30 -1.49 8.52 12.29
C ARG A 30 -2.18 8.45 13.64
N ALA A 31 -3.28 7.72 13.76
CA ALA A 31 -4.01 7.52 15.02
C ALA A 31 -3.15 6.84 16.09
N GLU A 32 -2.12 6.10 15.68
CA GLU A 32 -1.17 5.42 16.57
C GLU A 32 0.17 6.17 16.68
N GLY A 33 0.18 7.45 16.31
CA GLY A 33 1.35 8.33 16.43
C GLY A 33 2.32 8.30 15.27
N CYS A 34 2.01 7.56 14.18
CA CYS A 34 2.88 7.50 13.01
C CYS A 34 2.25 8.26 11.83
N ASN A 35 2.69 9.50 11.63
CA ASN A 35 2.26 10.31 10.49
C ASN A 35 3.14 10.00 9.27
N LEU A 36 2.60 9.24 8.32
CA LEU A 36 3.30 8.87 7.08
C LEU A 36 3.48 10.02 6.08
N GLU A 37 3.00 11.21 6.42
CA GLU A 37 3.22 12.41 5.60
C GLU A 37 4.62 13.01 5.78
N THR A 38 5.39 12.54 6.76
CA THR A 38 6.77 12.96 6.93
C THR A 38 7.74 11.93 6.36
N THR A 39 8.81 12.39 5.75
CA THR A 39 9.86 11.52 5.17
C THR A 39 10.48 10.63 6.23
N ALA A 40 10.78 11.18 7.40
CA ALA A 40 11.38 10.42 8.50
C ALA A 40 10.51 9.24 8.94
N ASN A 41 9.19 9.45 9.04
CA ASN A 41 8.26 8.39 9.40
C ASN A 41 8.11 7.35 8.29
N MET A 42 8.11 7.78 7.02
CA MET A 42 8.10 6.86 5.88
C MET A 42 9.34 5.95 5.90
N GLU A 43 10.51 6.52 6.13
CA GLU A 43 11.75 5.75 6.23
C GLU A 43 11.72 4.78 7.41
N ALA A 44 11.21 5.21 8.56
CA ALA A 44 11.07 4.35 9.74
C ALA A 44 10.12 3.17 9.47
N VAL A 45 8.98 3.42 8.81
CA VAL A 45 8.03 2.37 8.44
C VAL A 45 8.64 1.42 7.41
N ALA A 46 9.37 1.93 6.44
CA ALA A 46 10.05 1.09 5.44
C ALA A 46 11.07 0.15 6.10
N LYS A 47 11.88 0.66 7.02
CA LYS A 47 12.82 -0.15 7.80
C LYS A 47 12.10 -1.22 8.63
N LYS A 48 10.96 -0.88 9.21
CA LYS A 48 10.14 -1.84 9.95
C LYS A 48 9.57 -2.90 9.02
N ALA A 49 9.06 -2.51 7.86
CA ALA A 49 8.37 -3.40 6.92
C ALA A 49 9.25 -4.55 6.44
N ILE A 50 10.54 -4.34 6.24
CA ILE A 50 11.44 -5.40 5.75
C ILE A 50 11.71 -6.49 6.78
N GLU A 51 11.31 -6.31 8.02
CA GLU A 51 11.39 -7.35 9.07
C GLU A 51 10.14 -8.24 9.11
N TYR A 52 9.17 -7.99 8.24
CA TYR A 52 7.93 -8.76 8.10
C TYR A 52 7.98 -9.68 6.88
N ASP A 53 7.04 -10.62 6.82
CA ASP A 53 6.87 -11.50 5.67
C ASP A 53 5.98 -10.87 4.60
N VAL A 54 5.00 -10.07 5.05
CA VAL A 54 4.04 -9.38 4.19
C VAL A 54 3.89 -7.93 4.64
N PHE A 55 3.95 -7.02 3.68
CA PHE A 55 3.65 -5.61 3.89
C PHE A 55 2.46 -5.20 3.04
N ILE A 56 1.37 -4.75 3.68
CA ILE A 56 0.17 -4.27 2.98
C ILE A 56 0.18 -2.74 2.99
N ASN A 57 0.48 -2.17 1.84
CA ASN A 57 0.52 -0.73 1.59
C ASN A 57 -0.89 -0.24 1.27
N ASN A 58 -1.69 -0.03 2.32
CA ASN A 58 -3.12 0.23 2.23
C ASN A 58 -3.49 1.72 2.29
N SER A 59 -2.76 2.53 3.06
CA SER A 59 -3.13 3.93 3.28
C SER A 59 -3.03 4.77 2.00
N ALA A 60 -4.13 5.41 1.62
CA ALA A 60 -4.13 6.43 0.57
C ALA A 60 -3.54 7.71 1.15
N LEU A 61 -2.33 8.01 0.79
CA LEU A 61 -1.57 9.17 1.26
C LEU A 61 -1.49 10.23 0.16
N TRP A 62 -1.56 11.51 0.55
CA TRP A 62 -1.40 12.62 -0.38
C TRP A 62 0.00 12.71 -0.98
N HIS A 63 0.13 13.44 -2.07
CA HIS A 63 1.42 13.74 -2.72
C HIS A 63 2.20 12.50 -3.17
N PHE A 64 1.48 11.50 -3.73
CA PHE A 64 2.08 10.25 -4.24
C PHE A 64 2.85 9.46 -3.18
N ARG A 65 2.57 9.69 -1.90
CA ARG A 65 3.32 9.06 -0.81
C ARG A 65 3.12 7.56 -0.72
N GLN A 66 1.97 7.04 -1.15
CA GLN A 66 1.78 5.58 -1.20
C GLN A 66 2.77 4.94 -2.18
N THR A 67 2.98 5.55 -3.33
CA THR A 67 3.98 5.10 -4.33
C THR A 67 5.41 5.30 -3.81
N LEU A 68 5.68 6.43 -3.14
CA LEU A 68 6.99 6.69 -2.54
C LEU A 68 7.31 5.69 -1.43
N LEU A 69 6.33 5.33 -0.61
CA LEU A 69 6.51 4.32 0.42
C LEU A 69 6.81 2.95 -0.19
N LEU A 70 6.12 2.59 -1.26
CA LEU A 70 6.43 1.37 -2.03
C LEU A 70 7.88 1.38 -2.50
N GLU A 71 8.36 2.48 -3.05
CA GLU A 71 9.74 2.61 -3.51
C GLU A 71 10.73 2.37 -2.37
N LEU A 72 10.50 3.02 -1.22
CA LEU A 72 11.39 2.90 -0.07
C LEU A 72 11.45 1.45 0.44
N VAL A 73 10.29 0.82 0.61
CA VAL A 73 10.21 -0.57 1.08
C VAL A 73 10.90 -1.51 0.09
N TRP A 74 10.61 -1.35 -1.21
CA TRP A 74 11.23 -2.18 -2.24
C TRP A 74 12.76 -2.07 -2.21
N LYS A 75 13.28 -0.85 -2.24
CA LYS A 75 14.73 -0.62 -2.28
C LYS A 75 15.45 -1.17 -1.05
N LEU A 76 14.89 -1.00 0.12
CA LEU A 76 15.46 -1.58 1.34
C LEU A 76 15.43 -3.10 1.31
N ALA A 77 14.32 -3.69 0.90
CA ALA A 77 14.20 -5.14 0.82
C ALA A 77 15.11 -5.74 -0.27
N GLU A 78 15.23 -5.07 -1.41
CA GLU A 78 16.15 -5.47 -2.49
C GLU A 78 17.59 -5.46 -2.00
N THR A 79 18.03 -4.38 -1.37
CA THR A 79 19.39 -4.23 -0.84
C THR A 79 19.70 -5.27 0.23
N ALA A 80 18.73 -5.59 1.08
CA ALA A 80 18.87 -6.59 2.14
C ALA A 80 18.61 -8.03 1.65
N GLU A 81 18.31 -8.21 0.36
CA GLU A 81 17.96 -9.50 -0.25
C GLU A 81 16.83 -10.22 0.50
N LYS A 82 15.80 -9.46 0.91
CA LYS A 82 14.62 -9.98 1.63
C LYS A 82 13.54 -10.45 0.66
N SER A 83 12.99 -11.63 0.93
CA SER A 83 11.83 -12.18 0.22
C SER A 83 10.54 -11.66 0.83
N LEU A 84 10.30 -10.35 0.71
CA LEU A 84 9.09 -9.69 1.22
C LEU A 84 7.97 -9.74 0.18
N HIS A 85 6.76 -10.03 0.60
CA HIS A 85 5.58 -9.89 -0.24
C HIS A 85 4.90 -8.54 0.04
N ILE A 86 4.93 -7.65 -0.94
CA ILE A 86 4.31 -6.33 -0.85
C ILE A 86 2.97 -6.38 -1.57
N VAL A 87 1.90 -6.03 -0.87
CA VAL A 87 0.56 -5.92 -1.44
C VAL A 87 0.14 -4.45 -1.39
N CYS A 88 -0.07 -3.83 -2.54
CA CYS A 88 -0.53 -2.45 -2.63
C CYS A 88 -2.03 -2.41 -2.88
N ILE A 89 -2.73 -1.55 -2.17
CA ILE A 89 -4.16 -1.33 -2.35
C ILE A 89 -4.36 -0.14 -3.27
N GLY A 90 -4.85 -0.42 -4.46
CA GLY A 90 -5.15 0.57 -5.49
C GLY A 90 -6.64 0.92 -5.53
N SER A 91 -7.05 1.48 -6.65
CA SER A 91 -8.43 1.86 -6.92
C SER A 91 -8.76 1.61 -8.39
N THR A 92 -9.99 1.23 -8.67
CA THR A 92 -10.45 1.06 -10.07
C THR A 92 -10.46 2.37 -10.84
N THR A 93 -10.35 3.52 -10.17
CA THR A 93 -10.21 4.83 -10.83
C THR A 93 -8.94 4.92 -11.68
N ASP A 94 -7.95 4.08 -11.43
CA ASP A 94 -6.69 4.05 -12.18
C ASP A 94 -6.87 3.59 -13.64
N ARG A 95 -8.01 2.97 -13.96
CA ARG A 95 -8.33 2.46 -15.30
C ARG A 95 -9.26 3.37 -16.11
N VAL A 96 -9.79 4.41 -15.48
CA VAL A 96 -10.79 5.27 -16.09
C VAL A 96 -10.16 6.56 -16.60
N ALA A 97 -10.39 6.88 -17.87
CA ALA A 97 -10.06 8.19 -18.43
C ALA A 97 -11.28 9.12 -18.22
N LYS A 98 -11.30 9.81 -17.09
CA LYS A 98 -12.38 10.74 -16.75
C LYS A 98 -11.82 12.15 -16.56
N GLY A 99 -12.45 13.12 -17.19
CA GLY A 99 -12.11 14.53 -16.98
C GLY A 99 -12.39 14.94 -15.54
N SER A 100 -11.34 15.32 -14.83
CA SER A 100 -11.42 15.76 -13.44
C SER A 100 -10.12 16.45 -13.05
N SER A 101 -10.21 17.42 -12.14
CA SER A 101 -9.02 18.02 -11.52
C SER A 101 -8.54 17.26 -10.28
N TRP A 102 -9.17 16.15 -9.95
CA TRP A 102 -8.86 15.38 -8.74
C TRP A 102 -7.60 14.55 -8.92
N ILE A 103 -6.54 14.93 -8.24
CA ILE A 103 -5.22 14.31 -8.35
C ILE A 103 -5.17 12.85 -7.88
N TYR A 104 -6.10 12.43 -7.03
CA TYR A 104 -6.19 11.07 -6.51
C TYR A 104 -6.14 10.00 -7.62
N GLN A 105 -6.83 10.26 -8.74
CA GLN A 105 -6.80 9.35 -9.89
C GLN A 105 -5.38 9.16 -10.43
N GLN A 106 -4.62 10.26 -10.53
CA GLN A 106 -3.24 10.20 -11.01
C GLN A 106 -2.32 9.52 -10.00
N GLU A 107 -2.55 9.72 -8.71
CA GLU A 107 -1.80 9.03 -7.66
C GLU A 107 -2.01 7.51 -7.74
N LYS A 108 -3.25 7.06 -7.96
CA LYS A 108 -3.55 5.63 -8.12
C LYS A 108 -3.02 5.06 -9.44
N LYS A 109 -2.99 5.83 -10.50
CA LYS A 109 -2.35 5.45 -11.77
C LYS A 109 -0.84 5.29 -11.59
N ALA A 110 -0.19 6.20 -10.88
CA ALA A 110 1.23 6.11 -10.59
C ALA A 110 1.54 4.84 -9.78
N LEU A 111 0.74 4.55 -8.76
CA LEU A 111 0.89 3.35 -7.96
C LEU A 111 0.81 2.08 -8.82
N ARG A 112 -0.21 1.97 -9.70
CA ARG A 112 -0.36 0.84 -10.61
C ARG A 112 0.85 0.70 -11.53
N SER A 113 1.23 1.80 -12.16
CA SER A 113 2.36 1.80 -13.09
C SER A 113 3.64 1.32 -12.42
N TYR A 114 3.90 1.79 -11.21
CA TYR A 114 5.10 1.39 -10.48
C TYR A 114 5.04 -0.06 -10.00
N CYS A 115 3.88 -0.52 -9.52
CA CYS A 115 3.68 -1.94 -9.19
C CYS A 115 3.98 -2.86 -10.38
N ASN A 116 3.50 -2.49 -11.57
CA ASN A 116 3.76 -3.26 -12.79
C ASN A 116 5.25 -3.29 -13.14
N GLN A 117 5.93 -2.15 -13.01
CA GLN A 117 7.38 -2.06 -13.25
C GLN A 117 8.16 -2.96 -12.28
N LEU A 118 7.83 -2.92 -11.00
CA LEU A 118 8.51 -3.73 -9.99
C LEU A 118 8.21 -5.23 -10.15
N ALA A 119 6.98 -5.58 -10.54
CA ALA A 119 6.63 -6.98 -10.83
C ALA A 119 7.47 -7.53 -11.98
N LEU A 120 7.69 -6.74 -13.05
CA LEU A 120 8.58 -7.11 -14.14
C LEU A 120 10.04 -7.24 -13.67
N GLN A 121 10.50 -6.30 -12.82
CA GLN A 121 11.83 -6.34 -12.26
C GLN A 121 12.07 -7.64 -11.48
N SER A 122 11.08 -8.11 -10.72
CA SER A 122 11.20 -9.35 -9.95
C SER A 122 11.36 -10.58 -10.83
N VAL A 123 10.74 -10.59 -12.03
CA VAL A 123 10.86 -11.68 -13.01
C VAL A 123 12.27 -11.75 -13.62
N TRP A 124 12.88 -10.58 -13.84
CA TRP A 124 14.20 -10.49 -14.48
C TRP A 124 15.38 -10.54 -13.52
N SER A 125 15.13 -10.45 -12.23
CA SER A 125 16.19 -10.43 -11.23
C SER A 125 16.73 -11.83 -10.96
N GLU A 126 18.07 -11.95 -10.91
CA GLU A 126 18.76 -13.16 -10.49
C GLU A 126 18.94 -13.22 -8.96
N LYS A 127 18.62 -12.12 -8.25
CA LYS A 127 18.74 -12.02 -6.80
C LYS A 127 17.39 -12.24 -6.13
N THR A 128 17.41 -12.53 -4.82
CA THR A 128 16.20 -12.48 -4.01
C THR A 128 15.73 -11.04 -3.94
N VAL A 129 14.52 -10.78 -4.45
CA VAL A 129 13.87 -9.48 -4.44
C VAL A 129 12.43 -9.63 -3.94
N PRO A 130 11.82 -8.54 -3.45
CA PRO A 130 10.42 -8.58 -3.06
C PRO A 130 9.49 -8.93 -4.22
N ARG A 131 8.32 -9.44 -3.89
CA ARG A 131 7.21 -9.60 -4.84
C ARG A 131 6.18 -8.52 -4.58
N VAL A 132 5.61 -7.96 -5.65
CA VAL A 132 4.60 -6.91 -5.56
C VAL A 132 3.32 -7.36 -6.25
N ASN A 133 2.19 -7.20 -5.56
CA ASN A 133 0.87 -7.36 -6.12
C ASN A 133 0.05 -6.10 -5.86
N LEU A 134 -0.79 -5.73 -6.82
CA LEU A 134 -1.75 -4.64 -6.68
C LEU A 134 -3.16 -5.21 -6.65
N ILE A 135 -3.93 -4.83 -5.64
CA ILE A 135 -5.36 -5.15 -5.54
C ILE A 135 -6.14 -3.84 -5.65
N SER A 136 -6.97 -3.72 -6.68
CA SER A 136 -7.77 -2.52 -6.91
C SER A 136 -9.21 -2.75 -6.51
N PHE A 137 -9.72 -1.86 -5.66
CA PHE A 137 -11.10 -1.88 -5.22
C PHE A 137 -11.88 -0.74 -5.85
N GLY A 138 -13.18 -0.95 -6.07
CA GLY A 138 -14.14 0.10 -6.34
C GLY A 138 -14.57 0.78 -5.04
N THR A 139 -15.80 1.32 -5.01
CA THR A 139 -16.36 1.88 -3.78
C THR A 139 -16.62 0.76 -2.78
N LEU A 140 -16.09 0.90 -1.58
CA LEU A 140 -16.30 -0.06 -0.50
C LEU A 140 -17.62 0.24 0.23
N ASP A 141 -18.25 -0.78 0.78
CA ASP A 141 -19.52 -0.64 1.52
C ASP A 141 -19.42 0.34 2.68
N ASN A 142 -18.28 0.40 3.36
CA ASN A 142 -18.03 1.33 4.44
C ASN A 142 -17.92 2.80 3.99
N ASN A 143 -17.94 3.06 2.68
CA ASN A 143 -17.95 4.40 2.09
C ASN A 143 -19.32 4.76 1.49
N GLU A 144 -20.34 3.92 1.70
CA GLU A 144 -21.67 4.10 1.11
C GLU A 144 -22.32 5.43 1.54
N ASP A 145 -22.10 5.84 2.80
CA ASP A 145 -22.58 7.12 3.33
C ASP A 145 -21.98 8.33 2.60
N LYS A 146 -20.75 8.20 2.11
CA LYS A 146 -20.03 9.24 1.35
C LYS A 146 -20.41 9.24 -0.13
N HIS A 147 -20.82 8.10 -0.64
CA HIS A 147 -21.14 7.89 -2.05
C HIS A 147 -22.39 7.02 -2.22
N PRO A 148 -23.59 7.54 -1.85
CA PRO A 148 -24.83 6.77 -1.93
C PRO A 148 -25.06 6.21 -3.33
N GLY A 149 -25.45 4.93 -3.42
CA GLY A 149 -25.74 4.28 -4.70
C GLY A 149 -24.53 3.83 -5.52
N ARG A 150 -23.32 4.03 -5.04
CA ARG A 150 -22.10 3.48 -5.65
C ARG A 150 -21.71 2.19 -4.94
N LYS A 151 -21.97 1.10 -5.60
CA LYS A 151 -21.55 -0.22 -5.12
C LYS A 151 -20.48 -0.81 -6.01
#